data_6f083e70a8deb9bbf7dc1a11abed39df
#
_entry.id   6f083e70a8deb9bbf7dc1a11abed39df
#
_cell.length_a   1.000
_cell.length_b   1.000
_cell.length_c   1.000
_cell.angle_alpha   90.00
_cell.angle_beta   90.00
_cell.angle_gamma   90.00
#
_symmetry.space_group_name_H-M   'P 1'
#
loop_
_entity.id
_entity.type
_entity.pdbx_description
1 polymer ?
#
loop_
_entity_poly.entity_id
_entity_poly.type
_entity_poly.pdbx_seq_one_letter_code
_entity_poly.pdbx_strand_id
1 'polypeptide(L)'
;MAEHDNQGTRTIVVGVDGSDGSADAARWAFGQAALTGSHVEVITAWRWPSSWGAAIPMPTGFDPAGDARSMADEITGPLADEFPTVTIHTRIVEGHPAEVLVEASRYADLLVVSSRGHGEFSGMLIGSVSLYCATRASCPVLVYREPEQGKSEQGKSEQGK
;
A
#
# COMPACT_ATOMS: atom_id res chain seq x y z
N MET A 1 -23.28 25.68 -26.10
CA MET A 1 -23.03 24.26 -25.70
C MET A 1 -22.00 24.28 -24.62
N ALA A 2 -22.44 24.17 -23.39
CA ALA A 2 -21.52 24.03 -22.27
C ALA A 2 -21.09 22.55 -22.21
N GLU A 3 -19.89 22.25 -22.65
CA GLU A 3 -19.24 21.00 -22.33
C GLU A 3 -19.07 20.99 -20.80
N HIS A 4 -19.86 20.15 -20.17
CA HIS A 4 -19.65 19.81 -18.78
C HIS A 4 -18.30 19.09 -18.69
N ASP A 5 -17.28 19.88 -18.38
CA ASP A 5 -15.98 19.38 -17.94
C ASP A 5 -16.21 18.74 -16.56
N ASN A 6 -16.86 17.58 -16.56
CA ASN A 6 -16.94 16.70 -15.42
C ASN A 6 -15.63 15.89 -15.36
N GLN A 7 -14.53 16.61 -15.22
CA GLN A 7 -13.28 16.00 -14.77
C GLN A 7 -13.44 15.70 -13.28
N GLY A 8 -14.20 14.65 -13.00
CA GLY A 8 -14.20 14.04 -11.68
C GLY A 8 -12.74 13.78 -11.29
N THR A 9 -12.32 14.35 -10.17
CA THR A 9 -10.95 14.20 -9.69
C THR A 9 -10.62 12.72 -9.61
N ARG A 10 -9.56 12.28 -10.28
CA ARG A 10 -9.15 10.89 -10.32
C ARG A 10 -8.67 10.45 -8.94
N THR A 11 -8.93 9.20 -8.59
CA THR A 11 -8.56 8.62 -7.31
C THR A 11 -7.55 7.50 -7.51
N ILE A 12 -6.39 7.65 -6.88
CA ILE A 12 -5.39 6.59 -6.76
C ILE A 12 -5.55 5.97 -5.38
N VAL A 13 -5.90 4.69 -5.33
CA VAL A 13 -5.94 3.91 -4.08
C VAL A 13 -4.60 3.24 -3.88
N VAL A 14 -4.03 3.30 -2.68
CA VAL A 14 -2.82 2.57 -2.30
C VAL A 14 -3.02 1.80 -1.01
N GLY A 15 -2.67 0.52 -1.03
CA GLY A 15 -2.68 -0.34 0.15
C GLY A 15 -1.37 -0.25 0.92
N VAL A 16 -1.44 0.02 2.23
CA VAL A 16 -0.27 0.04 3.12
C VAL A 16 -0.44 -0.93 4.28
N ASP A 17 0.63 -1.63 4.62
CA ASP A 17 0.68 -2.63 5.68
C ASP A 17 1.85 -2.42 6.66
N GLY A 18 2.54 -1.28 6.56
CA GLY A 18 3.68 -0.93 7.40
C GLY A 18 5.02 -1.51 6.92
N SER A 19 5.06 -2.28 5.84
CA SER A 19 6.31 -2.72 5.22
C SER A 19 7.00 -1.58 4.46
N ASP A 20 8.33 -1.64 4.33
CA ASP A 20 9.10 -0.67 3.54
C ASP A 20 8.60 -0.64 2.08
N GLY A 21 8.31 -1.80 1.51
CA GLY A 21 7.74 -1.89 0.17
C GLY A 21 6.39 -1.19 0.02
N SER A 22 5.52 -1.22 1.05
CA SER A 22 4.25 -0.50 1.02
C SER A 22 4.44 1.02 1.18
N ALA A 23 5.44 1.44 1.96
CA ALA A 23 5.81 2.85 2.07
C ALA A 23 6.35 3.40 0.74
N ASP A 24 7.18 2.65 0.04
CA ASP A 24 7.68 3.02 -1.29
C ASP A 24 6.58 3.05 -2.35
N ALA A 25 5.66 2.08 -2.31
CA ALA A 25 4.48 2.06 -3.16
C ALA A 25 3.59 3.30 -2.92
N ALA A 26 3.41 3.71 -1.65
CA ALA A 26 2.70 4.92 -1.29
C ALA A 26 3.42 6.18 -1.83
N ARG A 27 4.73 6.29 -1.66
CA ARG A 27 5.53 7.40 -2.21
C ARG A 27 5.36 7.52 -3.72
N TRP A 28 5.40 6.40 -4.43
CA TRP A 28 5.15 6.38 -5.88
C TRP A 28 3.74 6.89 -6.21
N ALA A 29 2.72 6.43 -5.49
CA ALA A 29 1.33 6.87 -5.70
C ALA A 29 1.15 8.37 -5.47
N PHE A 30 1.78 8.93 -4.44
CA PHE A 30 1.76 10.37 -4.17
C PHE A 30 2.46 11.17 -5.28
N GLY A 31 3.62 10.72 -5.74
CA GLY A 31 4.31 11.34 -6.87
C GLY A 31 3.47 11.33 -8.14
N GLN A 32 2.81 10.21 -8.44
CA GLN A 32 1.89 10.11 -9.57
C GLN A 32 0.68 11.03 -9.41
N ALA A 33 0.12 11.13 -8.21
CA ALA A 33 -1.00 12.02 -7.92
C ALA A 33 -0.62 13.50 -8.09
N ALA A 34 0.57 13.90 -7.63
CA ALA A 34 1.08 15.26 -7.82
C ALA A 34 1.23 15.63 -9.30
N LEU A 35 1.62 14.68 -10.16
CA LEU A 35 1.75 14.88 -11.61
C LEU A 35 0.42 14.95 -12.34
N THR A 36 -0.61 14.22 -11.86
CA THR A 36 -1.89 14.06 -12.57
C THR A 36 -3.03 14.86 -11.97
N GLY A 37 -2.82 15.53 -10.83
CA GLY A 37 -3.88 16.22 -10.09
C GLY A 37 -4.89 15.27 -9.45
N SER A 38 -4.49 14.02 -9.19
CA SER A 38 -5.33 13.00 -8.57
C SER A 38 -5.36 13.14 -7.04
N HIS A 39 -6.41 12.59 -6.40
CA HIS A 39 -6.41 12.34 -4.96
C HIS A 39 -5.74 11.00 -4.66
N VAL A 40 -5.18 10.86 -3.46
CA VAL A 40 -4.69 9.58 -2.96
C VAL A 40 -5.56 9.12 -1.80
N GLU A 41 -6.07 7.91 -1.90
CA GLU A 41 -6.72 7.22 -0.80
C GLU A 41 -5.77 6.11 -0.30
N VAL A 42 -5.29 6.29 0.93
CA VAL A 42 -4.43 5.30 1.61
C VAL A 42 -5.33 4.38 2.42
N ILE A 43 -5.26 3.09 2.15
CA ILE A 43 -6.05 2.08 2.84
C ILE A 43 -5.15 1.15 3.64
N THR A 44 -5.44 1.04 4.92
CA THR A 44 -4.88 0.02 5.81
C THR A 44 -6.00 -0.90 6.28
N ALA A 45 -5.87 -2.18 6.00
CA ALA A 45 -6.80 -3.20 6.47
C ALA A 45 -6.28 -3.86 7.75
N TRP A 46 -7.18 -4.11 8.69
CA TRP A 46 -6.87 -4.82 9.93
C TRP A 46 -7.91 -5.91 10.20
N ARG A 47 -7.56 -6.89 11.01
CA ARG A 47 -8.47 -7.98 11.42
C ARG A 47 -8.25 -8.36 12.86
N TRP A 48 -9.31 -8.82 13.49
CA TRP A 48 -9.18 -9.52 14.76
C TRP A 48 -8.38 -10.82 14.56
N PRO A 49 -7.45 -11.15 15.46
CA PRO A 49 -6.74 -12.42 15.40
C PRO A 49 -7.73 -13.59 15.47
N SER A 50 -7.81 -14.39 14.41
CA SER A 50 -8.75 -15.53 14.30
C SER A 50 -8.43 -16.69 15.26
N SER A 51 -7.21 -16.74 15.80
CA SER A 51 -6.76 -17.75 16.77
C SER A 51 -7.22 -17.49 18.21
N TRP A 52 -7.85 -16.34 18.45
CA TRP A 52 -8.38 -16.00 19.77
C TRP A 52 -9.78 -16.57 19.91
N GLY A 53 -9.86 -17.88 20.24
CA GLY A 53 -11.10 -18.49 20.70
C GLY A 53 -11.59 -17.77 21.96
N ALA A 54 -12.89 -17.88 22.25
CA ALA A 54 -13.62 -17.18 23.32
C ALA A 54 -13.06 -17.33 24.76
N ALA A 55 -11.92 -17.99 24.94
CA ALA A 55 -11.34 -18.33 26.24
C ALA A 55 -10.05 -17.55 26.59
N ILE A 56 -9.50 -16.72 25.68
CA ILE A 56 -8.29 -15.96 25.98
C ILE A 56 -8.67 -14.51 26.24
N PRO A 57 -8.42 -13.97 27.46
CA PRO A 57 -8.66 -12.55 27.74
C PRO A 57 -7.82 -11.67 26.83
N MET A 58 -8.46 -10.67 26.22
CA MET A 58 -7.76 -9.65 25.45
C MET A 58 -6.79 -8.90 26.36
N PRO A 59 -5.54 -8.66 25.93
CA PRO A 59 -4.66 -7.78 26.66
C PRO A 59 -5.29 -6.40 26.85
N THR A 60 -5.10 -5.81 28.03
CA THR A 60 -5.57 -4.45 28.29
C THR A 60 -4.91 -3.49 27.30
N GLY A 61 -5.71 -2.71 26.56
CA GLY A 61 -5.20 -1.75 25.58
C GLY A 61 -4.98 -2.33 24.17
N PHE A 62 -5.42 -3.54 23.89
CA PHE A 62 -5.37 -4.10 22.54
C PHE A 62 -6.34 -3.35 21.62
N ASP A 63 -5.80 -2.55 20.69
CA ASP A 63 -6.54 -1.76 19.72
C ASP A 63 -5.94 -1.89 18.32
N PRO A 64 -6.27 -2.95 17.59
CA PRO A 64 -5.71 -3.19 16.26
C PRO A 64 -6.12 -2.13 15.22
N ALA A 65 -7.25 -1.47 15.41
CA ALA A 65 -7.65 -0.35 14.55
C ALA A 65 -6.80 0.90 14.82
N GLY A 66 -6.51 1.19 16.10
CA GLY A 66 -5.61 2.27 16.50
C GLY A 66 -4.18 2.03 16.04
N ASP A 67 -3.68 0.80 16.16
CA ASP A 67 -2.36 0.41 15.67
C ASP A 67 -2.26 0.57 14.15
N ALA A 68 -3.28 0.14 13.41
CA ALA A 68 -3.36 0.31 11.96
C ALA A 68 -3.40 1.78 11.54
N ARG A 69 -4.08 2.64 12.33
CA ARG A 69 -4.11 4.08 12.10
C ARG A 69 -2.74 4.70 12.33
N SER A 70 -2.10 4.40 13.44
CA SER A 70 -0.75 4.90 13.75
C SER A 70 0.25 4.55 12.67
N MET A 71 0.22 3.31 12.19
CA MET A 71 1.05 2.83 11.10
C MET A 71 0.77 3.59 9.78
N ALA A 72 -0.49 3.83 9.44
CA ALA A 72 -0.85 4.61 8.26
C ALA A 72 -0.36 6.05 8.38
N ASP A 73 -0.49 6.67 9.55
CA ASP A 73 -0.07 8.05 9.82
C ASP A 73 1.46 8.19 9.75
N GLU A 74 2.22 7.21 10.21
CA GLU A 74 3.69 7.18 10.10
C GLU A 74 4.16 7.17 8.62
N ILE A 75 3.41 6.53 7.72
CA ILE A 75 3.72 6.53 6.30
C ILE A 75 3.22 7.81 5.62
N THR A 76 2.00 8.25 5.93
CA THR A 76 1.38 9.36 5.21
C THR A 76 1.88 10.73 5.66
N GLY A 77 2.28 10.89 6.93
CA GLY A 77 2.76 12.16 7.46
C GLY A 77 3.93 12.76 6.67
N PRO A 78 5.05 12.05 6.53
CA PRO A 78 6.18 12.53 5.73
C PRO A 78 5.84 12.76 4.26
N LEU A 79 4.94 11.94 3.68
CA LEU A 79 4.50 12.08 2.29
C LEU A 79 3.61 13.30 2.09
N ALA A 80 2.78 13.66 3.08
CA ALA A 80 1.99 14.89 3.03
C ALA A 80 2.87 16.13 3.00
N ASP A 81 3.97 16.14 3.75
CA ASP A 81 4.95 17.23 3.74
C ASP A 81 5.73 17.30 2.42
N GLU A 82 6.08 16.14 1.84
CA GLU A 82 6.80 16.05 0.57
C GLU A 82 5.92 16.44 -0.64
N PHE A 83 4.62 16.12 -0.59
CA PHE A 83 3.65 16.35 -1.66
C PHE A 83 2.47 17.21 -1.20
N PRO A 84 2.68 18.49 -0.85
CA PRO A 84 1.68 19.33 -0.20
C PRO A 84 0.47 19.67 -1.09
N THR A 85 0.55 19.43 -2.39
CA THR A 85 -0.55 19.67 -3.34
C THR A 85 -1.48 18.48 -3.49
N VAL A 86 -1.12 17.31 -2.95
CA VAL A 86 -1.91 16.08 -3.07
C VAL A 86 -2.97 16.03 -1.96
N THR A 87 -4.22 15.86 -2.34
CA THR A 87 -5.31 15.59 -1.40
C THR A 87 -5.25 14.14 -0.97
N ILE A 88 -5.19 13.92 0.36
CA ILE A 88 -4.99 12.59 0.97
C ILE A 88 -6.21 12.23 1.79
N HIS A 89 -6.69 11.02 1.62
CA HIS A 89 -7.71 10.40 2.47
C HIS A 89 -7.14 9.09 3.04
N THR A 90 -7.17 8.94 4.36
CA THR A 90 -6.73 7.71 5.02
C THR A 90 -7.95 6.95 5.52
N ARG A 91 -8.06 5.68 5.14
CA ARG A 91 -9.11 4.77 5.60
C ARG A 91 -8.51 3.56 6.30
N ILE A 92 -9.02 3.32 7.50
CA ILE A 92 -8.70 2.14 8.30
C ILE A 92 -9.91 1.23 8.25
N VAL A 93 -9.77 0.05 7.67
CA VAL A 93 -10.88 -0.84 7.32
C VAL A 93 -10.69 -2.20 7.98
N GLU A 94 -11.71 -2.67 8.69
CA GLU A 94 -11.73 -4.05 9.16
C GLU A 94 -12.03 -4.99 8.00
N GLY A 95 -11.15 -5.96 7.76
CA GLY A 95 -11.33 -6.95 6.70
C GLY A 95 -10.03 -7.56 6.20
N HIS A 96 -10.17 -8.51 5.28
CA HIS A 96 -9.02 -9.09 4.60
C HIS A 96 -8.42 -8.08 3.62
N PRO A 97 -7.11 -7.78 3.67
CA PRO A 97 -6.50 -6.72 2.86
C PRO A 97 -6.82 -6.84 1.36
N ALA A 98 -6.73 -8.05 0.81
CA ALA A 98 -7.00 -8.28 -0.61
C ALA A 98 -8.45 -7.95 -1.00
N GLU A 99 -9.43 -8.32 -0.17
CA GLU A 99 -10.84 -8.06 -0.42
C GLU A 99 -11.17 -6.57 -0.28
N VAL A 100 -10.63 -5.93 0.76
CA VAL A 100 -10.79 -4.49 1.01
C VAL A 100 -10.27 -3.67 -0.17
N LEU A 101 -9.09 -4.01 -0.69
CA LEU A 101 -8.48 -3.31 -1.82
C LEU A 101 -9.22 -3.57 -3.14
N VAL A 102 -9.69 -4.80 -3.38
CA VAL A 102 -10.51 -5.11 -4.56
C VAL A 102 -11.84 -4.37 -4.51
N GLU A 103 -12.47 -4.25 -3.35
CA GLU A 103 -13.69 -3.44 -3.22
C GLU A 103 -13.41 -1.95 -3.51
N ALA A 104 -12.31 -1.41 -2.98
CA ALA A 104 -11.91 -0.03 -3.26
C ALA A 104 -11.59 0.22 -4.75
N SER A 105 -11.14 -0.80 -5.47
CA SER A 105 -10.84 -0.68 -6.90
C SER A 105 -12.07 -0.37 -7.77
N ARG A 106 -13.29 -0.51 -7.25
CA ARG A 106 -14.51 -0.22 -7.98
C ARG A 106 -14.73 1.26 -8.27
N TYR A 107 -14.17 2.14 -7.42
CA TYR A 107 -14.27 3.58 -7.60
C TYR A 107 -12.92 4.24 -7.86
N ALA A 108 -11.84 3.48 -7.83
CA ALA A 108 -10.48 3.97 -8.10
C ALA A 108 -10.19 4.00 -9.59
N ASP A 109 -9.40 4.97 -10.02
CA ASP A 109 -8.83 5.02 -11.38
C ASP A 109 -7.53 4.20 -11.48
N LEU A 110 -6.88 3.97 -10.34
CA LEU A 110 -5.67 3.16 -10.20
C LEU A 110 -5.58 2.57 -8.79
N LEU A 111 -5.26 1.29 -8.70
CA LEU A 111 -4.91 0.62 -7.43
C LEU A 111 -3.40 0.36 -7.41
N VAL A 112 -2.73 0.83 -6.38
CA VAL A 112 -1.29 0.62 -6.16
C VAL A 112 -1.08 -0.31 -4.98
N VAL A 113 -0.30 -1.34 -5.17
CA VAL A 113 0.09 -2.31 -4.13
C VAL A 113 1.58 -2.60 -4.22
N SER A 114 2.21 -2.89 -3.09
CA SER A 114 3.59 -3.38 -3.09
C SER A 114 3.65 -4.82 -3.62
N SER A 115 4.72 -5.19 -4.31
CA SER A 115 4.90 -6.56 -4.80
C SER A 115 4.97 -7.60 -3.68
N ARG A 116 5.42 -7.19 -2.48
CA ARG A 116 5.51 -8.00 -1.26
C ARG A 116 5.06 -7.18 -0.06
N GLY A 117 4.49 -7.86 0.96
CA GLY A 117 4.17 -7.29 2.26
C GLY A 117 5.01 -7.93 3.35
N HIS A 118 4.49 -8.00 4.58
CA HIS A 118 5.14 -8.64 5.73
C HIS A 118 5.28 -10.18 5.66
N GLY A 119 4.82 -10.84 4.59
CA GLY A 119 4.92 -12.29 4.46
C GLY A 119 6.35 -12.76 4.14
N GLU A 120 6.91 -13.60 5.01
CA GLU A 120 8.25 -14.21 4.87
C GLU A 120 8.30 -15.34 3.83
N PHE A 121 7.83 -15.10 2.62
CA PHE A 121 8.06 -16.06 1.54
C PHE A 121 9.23 -15.60 0.67
N SER A 122 10.44 -15.92 1.12
CA SER A 122 11.66 -15.76 0.31
C SER A 122 11.53 -16.65 -0.94
N GLY A 123 11.49 -16.02 -2.12
CA GLY A 123 11.42 -16.70 -3.40
C GLY A 123 10.17 -16.42 -4.24
N MET A 124 9.11 -15.85 -3.68
CA MET A 124 7.97 -15.39 -4.46
C MET A 124 8.21 -13.99 -5.02
N LEU A 125 8.01 -13.83 -6.33
CA LEU A 125 8.14 -12.54 -7.02
C LEU A 125 6.99 -11.59 -6.73
N ILE A 126 5.84 -12.09 -6.27
CA ILE A 126 4.62 -11.34 -5.98
C ILE A 126 3.92 -11.94 -4.76
N GLY A 127 3.44 -11.10 -3.84
CA GLY A 127 2.71 -11.51 -2.66
C GLY A 127 1.25 -11.90 -2.96
N SER A 128 0.61 -12.60 -2.01
CA SER A 128 -0.78 -13.07 -2.16
C SER A 128 -1.79 -11.94 -2.34
N VAL A 129 -1.66 -10.84 -1.59
CA VAL A 129 -2.54 -9.67 -1.71
C VAL A 129 -2.38 -9.03 -3.09
N SER A 130 -1.15 -8.83 -3.54
CA SER A 130 -0.86 -8.19 -4.83
C SER A 130 -1.34 -9.03 -5.99
N LEU A 131 -1.15 -10.36 -5.92
CA LEU A 131 -1.66 -11.29 -6.94
C LEU A 131 -3.19 -11.29 -6.98
N TYR A 132 -3.84 -11.30 -5.81
CA TYR A 132 -5.29 -11.25 -5.73
C TYR A 132 -5.85 -9.94 -6.32
N CYS A 133 -5.24 -8.79 -5.99
CA CYS A 133 -5.60 -7.50 -6.56
C CYS A 133 -5.39 -7.47 -8.09
N ALA A 134 -4.23 -7.93 -8.57
CA ALA A 134 -3.92 -7.95 -10.00
C ALA A 134 -4.90 -8.78 -10.84
N THR A 135 -5.52 -9.81 -10.23
CA THR A 135 -6.45 -10.71 -10.93
C THR A 135 -7.92 -10.36 -10.76
N ARG A 136 -8.29 -9.54 -9.76
CA ARG A 136 -9.69 -9.29 -9.38
C ARG A 136 -10.11 -7.85 -9.28
N ALA A 137 -9.17 -6.89 -9.32
CA ALA A 137 -9.51 -5.48 -9.28
C ALA A 137 -10.36 -5.04 -10.47
N SER A 138 -11.22 -4.03 -10.24
CA SER A 138 -12.09 -3.44 -11.26
C SER A 138 -11.43 -2.27 -12.01
N CYS A 139 -10.23 -1.85 -11.58
CA CYS A 139 -9.43 -0.80 -12.23
C CYS A 139 -8.02 -1.34 -12.54
N PRO A 140 -7.20 -0.60 -13.30
CA PRO A 140 -5.78 -0.90 -13.46
C PRO A 140 -5.07 -1.06 -12.14
N VAL A 141 -4.15 -2.03 -12.05
CA VAL A 141 -3.35 -2.30 -10.85
C VAL A 141 -1.88 -2.12 -11.15
N LEU A 142 -1.22 -1.28 -10.36
CA LEU A 142 0.22 -1.15 -10.37
C LEU A 142 0.79 -1.95 -9.20
N VAL A 143 1.61 -2.93 -9.50
CA VAL A 143 2.37 -3.68 -8.52
C VAL A 143 3.76 -3.07 -8.42
N TYR A 144 3.99 -2.29 -7.35
CA TYR A 144 5.27 -1.65 -7.12
C TYR A 144 6.30 -2.66 -6.62
N ARG A 145 7.45 -2.68 -7.27
CA ARG A 145 8.60 -3.48 -6.85
C ARG A 145 9.77 -2.54 -6.59
N GLU A 146 10.39 -2.68 -5.42
CA GLU A 146 11.66 -2.02 -5.18
C GLU A 146 12.66 -2.37 -6.28
N PRO A 147 13.39 -1.37 -6.84
CA PRO A 147 14.54 -1.66 -7.67
C PRO A 147 15.52 -2.50 -6.86
N GLU A 148 16.00 -3.60 -7.41
CA GLU A 148 17.11 -4.34 -6.80
C GLU A 148 18.28 -3.35 -6.68
N GLN A 149 18.59 -2.97 -5.44
CA GLN A 149 19.84 -2.26 -5.19
C GLN A 149 20.96 -3.19 -5.63
N GLY A 150 21.65 -2.79 -6.70
CA GLY A 150 22.70 -3.58 -7.29
C GLY A 150 23.63 -4.08 -6.21
N LYS A 151 23.76 -5.41 -6.08
CA LYS A 151 24.85 -6.01 -5.32
C LYS A 151 26.10 -5.42 -5.92
N SER A 152 26.67 -4.43 -5.23
CA SER A 152 28.01 -3.94 -5.53
C SER A 152 28.90 -5.17 -5.52
N GLU A 153 29.44 -5.51 -6.69
CA GLU A 153 30.54 -6.46 -6.84
C GLU A 153 31.72 -5.92 -6.01
N GLN A 154 31.74 -6.25 -4.75
CA GLN A 154 32.94 -6.07 -3.94
C GLN A 154 33.73 -7.37 -3.93
N GLY A 155 34.81 -7.34 -4.71
CA GLY A 155 36.03 -8.05 -4.34
C GLY A 155 36.19 -9.44 -4.87
N LYS A 156 36.49 -9.60 -6.16
CA LYS A 156 37.58 -10.50 -6.51
C LYS A 156 38.85 -9.65 -6.64
N SER A 157 39.46 -9.33 -5.52
CA SER A 157 40.88 -9.02 -5.54
C SER A 157 41.66 -10.31 -5.64
N GLU A 158 42.38 -10.40 -6.73
CA GLU A 158 43.46 -11.34 -7.01
C GLU A 158 44.35 -11.56 -5.79
N GLN A 159 44.61 -12.81 -5.48
CA GLN A 159 45.90 -13.21 -4.96
C GLN A 159 46.51 -14.22 -5.93
N GLY A 160 47.21 -13.67 -6.90
CA GLY A 160 48.27 -14.38 -7.58
C GLY A 160 49.49 -14.42 -6.70
N LYS A 161 49.95 -15.60 -6.40
CA LYS A 161 51.34 -16.10 -6.46
C LYS A 161 51.37 -17.54 -5.97
#